data_11c095bcbdfa3f8e6187e6e421a86e5f
#
_entry.id   11c095bcbdfa3f8e6187e6e421a86e5f
#
_cell.length_a   1.000
_cell.length_b   1.000
_cell.length_c   1.000
_cell.angle_alpha   90.00
_cell.angle_beta   90.00
_cell.angle_gamma   90.00
#
_symmetry.space_group_name_H-M   'P 1'
#
loop_
_entity.id
_entity.type
_entity.pdbx_description
1 polymer ?
#
loop_
_entity_poly.entity_id
_entity_poly.type
_entity_poly.pdbx_seq_one_letter_code
_entity_poly.pdbx_strand_id
1 'polypeptide(L)'
;MNTAISRGQLLIISAPSGAGKTSLIRALIESDRRIEVSVSHTTRPQRPGEIEGVNYFFVASETFQKLQSDGAFFEWTEVLGHCYGTSTSQLDARLQQGADVILEIDWQGAQQVRRLLPDSAWIFVLPPSVASLKTRLRDRGQDTDATIDLRMQAAQDEMSHCDEADYLVINDVFDTALIELQAIISAARLRTGRQQATHTTLLRDLLTPETPPP
;
A
#
# COMPACT_ATOMS: atom_id res chain seq x y z
N MET A 1 -7.04 -28.30 15.52
CA MET A 1 -5.76 -27.56 15.66
C MET A 1 -6.09 -26.07 15.61
N ASN A 2 -5.95 -25.39 16.75
CA ASN A 2 -6.26 -23.97 16.83
C ASN A 2 -5.00 -23.23 16.36
N THR A 3 -4.86 -23.00 15.05
CA THR A 3 -3.79 -22.16 14.50
C THR A 3 -4.07 -20.73 14.95
N ALA A 4 -3.29 -20.24 15.89
CA ALA A 4 -3.32 -18.81 16.21
C ALA A 4 -3.13 -18.03 14.89
N ILE A 5 -4.08 -17.16 14.57
CA ILE A 5 -4.00 -16.32 13.37
C ILE A 5 -2.78 -15.42 13.56
N SER A 6 -1.75 -15.60 12.74
CA SER A 6 -0.59 -14.71 12.73
C SER A 6 -1.03 -13.33 12.25
N ARG A 7 -0.55 -12.28 12.91
CA ARG A 7 -0.79 -10.88 12.47
C ARG A 7 -0.40 -10.73 11.01
N GLY A 8 -1.25 -10.08 10.20
CA GLY A 8 -0.99 -9.76 8.82
C GLY A 8 0.25 -8.84 8.64
N GLN A 9 0.68 -8.64 7.42
CA GLN A 9 1.79 -7.74 7.10
C GLN A 9 1.28 -6.42 6.53
N LEU A 10 2.07 -5.37 6.73
CA LEU A 10 1.87 -4.09 6.09
C LEU A 10 2.77 -3.99 4.86
N LEU A 11 2.18 -3.62 3.75
CA LEU A 11 2.84 -3.39 2.47
C LEU A 11 2.54 -1.97 2.02
N ILE A 12 3.53 -1.27 1.53
CA ILE A 12 3.37 0.05 0.96
C ILE A 12 3.53 -0.07 -0.55
N ILE A 13 2.56 0.46 -1.30
CA ILE A 13 2.69 0.61 -2.75
C ILE A 13 2.50 2.09 -3.08
N SER A 14 3.56 2.73 -3.55
CA SER A 14 3.55 4.10 -4.05
C SER A 14 3.85 4.13 -5.55
N ALA A 15 3.38 5.17 -6.20
CA ALA A 15 3.56 5.35 -7.64
C ALA A 15 3.11 6.73 -8.07
N PRO A 16 3.71 7.34 -9.09
CA PRO A 16 3.21 8.58 -9.63
C PRO A 16 1.81 8.40 -10.22
N SER A 17 1.04 9.49 -10.18
CA SER A 17 -0.29 9.51 -10.77
C SER A 17 -0.24 9.07 -12.23
N GLY A 18 -1.02 8.05 -12.61
CA GLY A 18 -1.02 7.49 -13.97
C GLY A 18 -0.12 6.27 -14.20
N ALA A 19 0.71 5.86 -13.23
CA ALA A 19 1.55 4.67 -13.37
C ALA A 19 0.78 3.33 -13.38
N GLY A 20 -0.53 3.33 -13.01
CA GLY A 20 -1.37 2.13 -13.01
C GLY A 20 -1.48 1.43 -11.66
N LYS A 21 -1.04 2.07 -10.57
CA LYS A 21 -1.06 1.55 -9.18
C LYS A 21 -2.41 0.94 -8.80
N THR A 22 -3.49 1.70 -8.88
CA THR A 22 -4.84 1.26 -8.48
C THR A 22 -5.32 0.03 -9.26
N SER A 23 -5.01 -0.06 -10.56
CA SER A 23 -5.37 -1.23 -11.38
C SER A 23 -4.61 -2.49 -10.95
N LEU A 24 -3.30 -2.35 -10.65
CA LEU A 24 -2.47 -3.44 -10.16
C LEU A 24 -2.92 -3.91 -8.77
N ILE A 25 -3.21 -2.98 -7.85
CA ILE A 25 -3.71 -3.30 -6.51
C ILE A 25 -5.05 -4.05 -6.60
N ARG A 26 -5.95 -3.59 -7.47
CA ARG A 26 -7.23 -4.27 -7.69
C ARG A 26 -7.03 -5.72 -8.17
N ALA A 27 -6.17 -5.94 -9.16
CA ALA A 27 -5.85 -7.28 -9.64
C ALA A 27 -5.19 -8.16 -8.56
N LEU A 28 -4.35 -7.59 -7.70
CA LEU A 28 -3.78 -8.28 -6.54
C LEU A 28 -4.88 -8.78 -5.58
N ILE A 29 -5.82 -7.93 -5.20
CA ILE A 29 -6.94 -8.27 -4.30
C ILE A 29 -7.82 -9.35 -4.92
N GLU A 30 -8.09 -9.26 -6.22
CA GLU A 30 -8.86 -10.27 -6.96
C GLU A 30 -8.14 -11.63 -7.01
N SER A 31 -6.79 -11.63 -7.02
CA SER A 31 -5.97 -12.85 -7.12
C SER A 31 -5.71 -13.54 -5.77
N ASP A 32 -5.71 -12.81 -4.66
CA ASP A 32 -5.44 -13.37 -3.32
C ASP A 32 -6.32 -12.70 -2.25
N ARG A 33 -7.27 -13.47 -1.71
CA ARG A 33 -8.25 -13.01 -0.71
C ARG A 33 -7.64 -12.63 0.65
N ARG A 34 -6.36 -12.91 0.89
CA ARG A 34 -5.65 -12.48 2.10
C ARG A 34 -5.14 -11.06 1.99
N ILE A 35 -5.17 -10.49 0.79
CA ILE A 35 -4.72 -9.11 0.52
C ILE A 35 -5.92 -8.19 0.62
N GLU A 36 -5.77 -7.14 1.38
CA GLU A 36 -6.75 -6.07 1.52
C GLU A 36 -6.08 -4.71 1.29
N VAL A 37 -6.82 -3.73 0.82
CA VAL A 37 -6.36 -2.35 0.75
C VAL A 37 -6.91 -1.55 1.92
N SER A 38 -6.08 -0.71 2.53
CA SER A 38 -6.55 0.26 3.50
C SER A 38 -7.32 1.37 2.79
N VAL A 39 -8.54 1.64 3.24
CA VAL A 39 -9.34 2.75 2.72
C VAL A 39 -8.96 4.02 3.48
N SER A 40 -8.28 4.95 2.78
CA SER A 40 -7.83 6.21 3.37
C SER A 40 -8.96 7.24 3.47
N HIS A 41 -8.86 8.14 4.43
CA HIS A 41 -9.66 9.36 4.49
C HIS A 41 -9.08 10.40 3.54
N THR A 42 -9.93 11.21 2.91
CA THR A 42 -9.47 12.33 2.07
C THR A 42 -10.42 13.52 2.13
N THR A 43 -9.83 14.72 2.01
CA THR A 43 -10.59 15.99 1.83
C THR A 43 -10.88 16.30 0.37
N ARG A 44 -10.37 15.46 -0.57
CA ARG A 44 -10.67 15.62 -1.99
C ARG A 44 -12.15 15.32 -2.27
N PRO A 45 -12.82 16.11 -3.08
CA PRO A 45 -14.16 15.77 -3.54
C PRO A 45 -14.21 14.41 -4.23
N GLN A 46 -15.28 13.66 -3.98
CA GLN A 46 -15.57 12.39 -4.64
C GLN A 46 -15.70 12.58 -6.15
N ARG A 47 -15.04 11.74 -6.92
CA ARG A 47 -15.14 11.73 -8.39
C ARG A 47 -16.28 10.83 -8.86
N PRO A 48 -16.79 11.04 -10.09
CA PRO A 48 -17.75 10.12 -10.70
C PRO A 48 -17.22 8.68 -10.70
N GLY A 49 -18.04 7.74 -10.24
CA GLY A 49 -17.68 6.31 -10.16
C GLY A 49 -16.93 5.88 -8.90
N GLU A 50 -16.48 6.80 -8.05
CA GLU A 50 -15.94 6.45 -6.73
C GLU A 50 -17.08 6.19 -5.73
N ILE A 51 -16.84 5.31 -4.76
CA ILE A 51 -17.81 4.88 -3.75
C ILE A 51 -17.24 5.17 -2.37
N GLU A 52 -18.06 5.86 -1.53
CA GLU A 52 -17.77 6.13 -0.12
C GLU A 52 -17.47 4.83 0.65
N GLY A 53 -16.40 4.85 1.44
CA GLY A 53 -15.97 3.68 2.24
C GLY A 53 -15.38 2.52 1.44
N VAL A 54 -15.26 2.66 0.11
CA VAL A 54 -14.62 1.67 -0.78
C VAL A 54 -13.35 2.25 -1.40
N ASN A 55 -13.44 3.40 -2.05
CA ASN A 55 -12.29 4.08 -2.63
C ASN A 55 -11.60 4.98 -1.59
N TYR A 56 -12.39 5.76 -0.89
CA TYR A 56 -11.97 6.67 0.19
C TYR A 56 -13.13 6.86 1.17
N PHE A 57 -12.80 7.33 2.38
CA PHE A 57 -13.73 8.05 3.25
C PHE A 57 -13.60 9.54 2.91
N PHE A 58 -14.61 10.09 2.21
CA PHE A 58 -14.60 11.50 1.80
C PHE A 58 -15.10 12.36 2.95
N VAL A 59 -14.23 13.16 3.54
CA VAL A 59 -14.54 13.96 4.73
C VAL A 59 -14.31 15.46 4.48
N ALA A 60 -15.01 16.31 5.22
CA ALA A 60 -14.73 17.74 5.24
C ALA A 60 -13.37 18.04 5.87
N SER A 61 -12.74 19.16 5.49
CA SER A 61 -11.43 19.57 6.00
C SER A 61 -11.40 19.67 7.53
N GLU A 62 -12.47 20.19 8.15
CA GLU A 62 -12.59 20.30 9.60
C GLU A 62 -12.62 18.94 10.29
N THR A 63 -13.29 17.95 9.67
CA THR A 63 -13.32 16.57 10.16
C THR A 63 -11.96 15.93 10.08
N PHE A 64 -11.24 16.13 8.95
CA PHE A 64 -9.89 15.62 8.78
C PHE A 64 -8.93 16.20 9.81
N GLN A 65 -8.95 17.54 10.01
CA GLN A 65 -8.12 18.22 11.00
C GLN A 65 -8.40 17.72 12.43
N LYS A 66 -9.67 17.46 12.76
CA LYS A 66 -10.02 16.86 14.04
C LYS A 66 -9.42 15.47 14.20
N LEU A 67 -9.59 14.58 13.23
CA LEU A 67 -8.99 13.24 13.26
C LEU A 67 -7.47 13.29 13.39
N GLN A 68 -6.83 14.24 12.70
CA GLN A 68 -5.40 14.48 12.79
C GLN A 68 -4.98 14.93 14.19
N SER A 69 -5.68 15.90 14.77
CA SER A 69 -5.39 16.41 16.13
C SER A 69 -5.61 15.37 17.22
N ASP A 70 -6.59 14.48 17.01
CA ASP A 70 -6.91 13.35 17.89
C ASP A 70 -5.89 12.18 17.75
N GLY A 71 -4.89 12.28 16.84
CA GLY A 71 -3.91 11.23 16.58
C GLY A 71 -4.50 9.96 15.97
N ALA A 72 -5.64 10.09 15.25
CA ALA A 72 -6.36 8.96 14.67
C ALA A 72 -5.67 8.37 13.43
N PHE A 73 -4.75 9.10 12.79
CA PHE A 73 -4.05 8.64 11.61
C PHE A 73 -2.72 7.99 11.93
N PHE A 74 -2.46 6.87 11.28
CA PHE A 74 -1.17 6.18 11.26
C PHE A 74 -0.12 6.96 10.44
N GLU A 75 -0.55 7.45 9.29
CA GLU A 75 0.14 8.41 8.44
C GLU A 75 -0.87 9.37 7.81
N TRP A 76 -0.41 10.55 7.42
CA TRP A 76 -1.21 11.49 6.64
C TRP A 76 -0.30 12.41 5.82
N THR A 77 -0.79 12.85 4.67
CA THR A 77 -0.08 13.75 3.76
C THR A 77 -1.03 14.74 3.10
N GLU A 78 -0.48 15.80 2.53
CA GLU A 78 -1.18 16.72 1.65
C GLU A 78 -0.61 16.59 0.23
N VAL A 79 -1.47 16.27 -0.72
CA VAL A 79 -1.12 16.12 -2.15
C VAL A 79 -2.04 16.98 -2.98
N LEU A 80 -1.47 17.91 -3.77
CA LEU A 80 -2.21 18.82 -4.64
C LEU A 80 -3.36 19.57 -3.93
N GLY A 81 -3.12 20.01 -2.69
CA GLY A 81 -4.09 20.78 -1.90
C GLY A 81 -5.19 19.95 -1.25
N HIS A 82 -5.05 18.62 -1.22
CA HIS A 82 -5.97 17.71 -0.54
C HIS A 82 -5.24 16.82 0.45
N CYS A 83 -5.83 16.63 1.62
CA CYS A 83 -5.29 15.75 2.64
C CYS A 83 -5.73 14.31 2.40
N TYR A 84 -4.83 13.37 2.75
CA TYR A 84 -5.05 11.93 2.75
C TYR A 84 -4.50 11.35 4.04
N GLY A 85 -5.18 10.36 4.62
CA GLY A 85 -4.70 9.75 5.86
C GLY A 85 -5.27 8.36 6.11
N THR A 86 -4.44 7.47 6.63
CA THR A 86 -4.78 6.09 6.98
C THR A 86 -5.16 5.99 8.44
N SER A 87 -6.34 5.47 8.76
CA SER A 87 -6.80 5.27 10.13
C SER A 87 -6.00 4.18 10.85
N THR A 88 -5.39 4.52 12.01
CA THR A 88 -4.65 3.57 12.84
C THR A 88 -5.53 2.41 13.31
N SER A 89 -6.73 2.69 13.79
CA SER A 89 -7.63 1.66 14.34
C SER A 89 -8.12 0.69 13.28
N GLN A 90 -8.43 1.16 12.06
CA GLN A 90 -8.85 0.30 10.95
C GLN A 90 -7.69 -0.57 10.46
N LEU A 91 -6.50 0.00 10.34
CA LEU A 91 -5.29 -0.72 9.95
C LEU A 91 -4.97 -1.85 10.93
N ASP A 92 -4.93 -1.53 12.23
CA ASP A 92 -4.62 -2.51 13.27
C ASP A 92 -5.66 -3.63 13.33
N ALA A 93 -6.94 -3.32 13.22
CA ALA A 93 -8.00 -4.33 13.21
C ALA A 93 -7.81 -5.37 12.10
N ARG A 94 -7.45 -4.94 10.88
CA ARG A 94 -7.22 -5.84 9.74
C ARG A 94 -5.95 -6.65 9.87
N LEU A 95 -4.86 -6.03 10.31
CA LEU A 95 -3.62 -6.74 10.58
C LEU A 95 -3.80 -7.82 11.67
N GLN A 96 -4.56 -7.54 12.72
CA GLN A 96 -4.88 -8.52 13.78
C GLN A 96 -5.73 -9.69 13.28
N GLN A 97 -6.57 -9.48 12.26
CA GLN A 97 -7.33 -10.53 11.58
C GLN A 97 -6.47 -11.39 10.63
N GLY A 98 -5.19 -11.06 10.48
CA GLY A 98 -4.24 -11.80 9.63
C GLY A 98 -4.24 -11.37 8.17
N ALA A 99 -4.93 -10.29 7.81
CA ALA A 99 -4.91 -9.75 6.46
C ALA A 99 -3.57 -9.09 6.15
N ASP A 100 -3.05 -9.29 4.94
CA ASP A 100 -1.95 -8.50 4.40
C ASP A 100 -2.53 -7.20 3.86
N VAL A 101 -2.19 -6.08 4.50
CA VAL A 101 -2.78 -4.78 4.20
C VAL A 101 -1.85 -3.97 3.32
N ILE A 102 -2.36 -3.54 2.16
CA ILE A 102 -1.69 -2.61 1.26
C ILE A 102 -2.10 -1.18 1.63
N LEU A 103 -1.12 -0.32 1.84
CA LEU A 103 -1.30 1.13 1.84
C LEU A 103 -1.02 1.66 0.44
N GLU A 104 -2.05 2.21 -0.19
CA GLU A 104 -1.95 2.92 -1.47
C GLU A 104 -1.71 4.40 -1.18
N ILE A 105 -0.45 4.79 -0.96
CA ILE A 105 -0.05 6.11 -0.49
C ILE A 105 1.05 6.70 -1.38
N ASP A 106 1.37 7.98 -1.18
CA ASP A 106 2.50 8.65 -1.81
C ASP A 106 3.82 8.40 -1.07
N TRP A 107 4.92 8.93 -1.59
CA TRP A 107 6.24 8.77 -0.98
C TRP A 107 6.34 9.40 0.43
N GLN A 108 5.64 10.51 0.70
CA GLN A 108 5.67 11.19 2.00
C GLN A 108 5.00 10.32 3.08
N GLY A 109 3.84 9.74 2.76
CA GLY A 109 3.17 8.75 3.60
C GLY A 109 4.03 7.50 3.80
N ALA A 110 4.68 7.03 2.74
CA ALA A 110 5.58 5.88 2.81
C ALA A 110 6.75 6.12 3.76
N GLN A 111 7.39 7.28 3.73
CA GLN A 111 8.44 7.67 4.67
C GLN A 111 7.93 7.69 6.13
N GLN A 112 6.72 8.21 6.38
CA GLN A 112 6.13 8.20 7.73
C GLN A 112 5.93 6.78 8.23
N VAL A 113 5.35 5.91 7.39
CA VAL A 113 5.14 4.48 7.71
C VAL A 113 6.47 3.79 8.01
N ARG A 114 7.51 4.00 7.20
CA ARG A 114 8.85 3.40 7.38
C ARG A 114 9.52 3.83 8.68
N ARG A 115 9.29 5.05 9.16
CA ARG A 115 9.79 5.50 10.47
C ARG A 115 9.12 4.76 11.63
N LEU A 116 7.83 4.44 11.50
CA LEU A 116 7.04 3.74 12.52
C LEU A 116 7.22 2.22 12.45
N LEU A 117 7.32 1.67 11.24
CA LEU A 117 7.46 0.24 10.95
C LEU A 117 8.60 0.01 9.92
N PRO A 118 9.87 0.01 10.36
CA PRO A 118 11.03 -0.12 9.47
C PRO A 118 11.03 -1.40 8.61
N ASP A 119 10.40 -2.48 9.08
CA ASP A 119 10.32 -3.77 8.40
C ASP A 119 9.17 -3.86 7.38
N SER A 120 8.34 -2.80 7.21
CA SER A 120 7.31 -2.77 6.19
C SER A 120 7.95 -2.78 4.79
N ALA A 121 7.48 -3.62 3.89
CA ALA A 121 7.98 -3.65 2.52
C ALA A 121 7.38 -2.48 1.72
N TRP A 122 8.26 -1.66 1.15
CA TRP A 122 7.87 -0.54 0.29
C TRP A 122 8.19 -0.86 -1.17
N ILE A 123 7.15 -0.87 -1.99
CA ILE A 123 7.20 -1.14 -3.43
C ILE A 123 6.86 0.15 -4.17
N PHE A 124 7.74 0.57 -5.06
CA PHE A 124 7.50 1.71 -5.92
C PHE A 124 7.18 1.25 -7.34
N VAL A 125 6.00 1.64 -7.87
CA VAL A 125 5.59 1.30 -9.23
C VAL A 125 5.89 2.46 -10.17
N LEU A 126 6.69 2.21 -11.20
CA LEU A 126 7.08 3.19 -12.21
C LEU A 126 6.38 2.92 -13.56
N PRO A 127 6.08 3.96 -14.33
CA PRO A 127 5.71 3.80 -15.74
C PRO A 127 6.96 3.43 -16.57
N PRO A 128 6.80 2.84 -17.77
CA PRO A 128 7.94 2.50 -18.63
C PRO A 128 8.63 3.73 -19.21
N SER A 129 7.96 4.88 -19.26
CA SER A 129 8.52 6.16 -19.71
C SER A 129 7.66 7.34 -19.28
N VAL A 130 8.27 8.53 -19.27
CA VAL A 130 7.56 9.81 -19.05
C VAL A 130 6.50 10.05 -20.14
N ALA A 131 6.77 9.64 -21.38
CA ALA A 131 5.83 9.76 -22.50
C ALA A 131 4.58 8.87 -22.25
N SER A 132 4.77 7.62 -21.83
CA SER A 132 3.66 6.72 -21.47
C SER A 132 2.82 7.29 -20.33
N LEU A 133 3.47 7.87 -19.34
CA LEU A 133 2.77 8.50 -18.22
C LEU A 133 1.88 9.66 -18.70
N LYS A 134 2.42 10.55 -19.53
CA LYS A 134 1.66 11.68 -20.10
C LYS A 134 0.47 11.21 -20.94
N THR A 135 0.65 10.16 -21.74
CA THR A 135 -0.43 9.53 -22.52
C THR A 135 -1.51 8.98 -21.62
N ARG A 136 -1.15 8.19 -20.60
CA ARG A 136 -2.11 7.60 -19.64
C ARG A 136 -2.90 8.66 -18.85
N LEU A 137 -2.29 9.80 -18.52
CA LEU A 137 -2.98 10.92 -17.88
C LEU A 137 -4.01 11.58 -18.81
N ARG A 138 -3.67 11.75 -20.10
CA ARG A 138 -4.58 12.30 -21.12
C ARG A 138 -5.77 11.39 -21.42
N ASP A 139 -5.50 10.09 -21.56
CA ASP A 139 -6.52 9.08 -21.92
C ASP A 139 -7.62 8.93 -20.86
N ARG A 140 -7.35 9.31 -19.60
CA ARG A 140 -8.39 9.37 -18.56
C ARG A 140 -9.49 10.39 -18.85
N GLY A 141 -9.23 11.39 -19.70
CA GLY A 141 -10.24 12.35 -20.15
C GLY A 141 -10.86 13.23 -19.07
N GLN A 142 -10.26 13.29 -17.88
CA GLN A 142 -10.82 13.96 -16.70
C GLN A 142 -10.15 15.30 -16.38
N ASP A 143 -9.07 15.64 -17.10
CA ASP A 143 -8.20 16.76 -16.78
C ASP A 143 -7.98 17.68 -17.98
N THR A 144 -7.81 18.98 -17.74
CA THR A 144 -7.35 19.95 -18.72
C THR A 144 -5.83 19.77 -18.95
N ASP A 145 -5.31 20.27 -20.07
CA ASP A 145 -3.86 20.25 -20.36
C ASP A 145 -3.04 20.90 -19.24
N ALA A 146 -3.52 22.02 -18.68
CA ALA A 146 -2.86 22.69 -17.54
C ALA A 146 -2.81 21.78 -16.29
N THR A 147 -3.89 21.04 -16.02
CA THR A 147 -3.93 20.07 -14.92
C THR A 147 -2.98 18.90 -15.17
N ILE A 148 -2.87 18.44 -16.42
CA ILE A 148 -1.94 17.37 -16.81
C ILE A 148 -0.49 17.82 -16.60
N ASP A 149 -0.13 19.04 -16.96
CA ASP A 149 1.23 19.56 -16.77
C ASP A 149 1.58 19.67 -15.28
N LEU A 150 0.67 20.14 -14.43
CA LEU A 150 0.84 20.12 -12.96
C LEU A 150 1.03 18.71 -12.43
N ARG A 151 0.24 17.74 -12.91
CA ARG A 151 0.38 16.33 -12.52
C ARG A 151 1.69 15.71 -13.00
N MET A 152 2.19 16.12 -14.16
CA MET A 152 3.48 15.67 -14.66
C MET A 152 4.64 16.20 -13.80
N GLN A 153 4.57 17.45 -13.33
CA GLN A 153 5.55 17.99 -12.38
C GLN A 153 5.52 17.24 -11.05
N ALA A 154 4.33 17.03 -10.48
CA ALA A 154 4.18 16.26 -9.25
C ALA A 154 4.64 14.80 -9.42
N ALA A 155 4.39 14.18 -10.57
CA ALA A 155 4.85 12.83 -10.87
C ALA A 155 6.39 12.75 -10.98
N GLN A 156 7.05 13.79 -11.49
CA GLN A 156 8.51 13.87 -11.53
C GLN A 156 9.10 13.92 -10.12
N ASP A 157 8.53 14.74 -9.25
CA ASP A 157 8.91 14.82 -7.84
C ASP A 157 8.70 13.46 -7.15
N GLU A 158 7.53 12.86 -7.32
CA GLU A 158 7.23 11.54 -6.74
C GLU A 158 8.19 10.46 -7.24
N MET A 159 8.53 10.41 -8.53
CA MET A 159 9.49 9.45 -9.08
C MET A 159 10.91 9.65 -8.57
N SER A 160 11.30 10.86 -8.14
CA SER A 160 12.64 11.12 -7.61
C SER A 160 12.92 10.42 -6.27
N HIS A 161 11.87 9.93 -5.60
CA HIS A 161 11.94 9.17 -4.35
C HIS A 161 11.88 7.65 -4.54
N CYS A 162 11.96 7.16 -5.77
CA CYS A 162 11.84 5.74 -6.05
C CYS A 162 13.00 4.89 -5.47
N ASP A 163 14.18 5.48 -5.26
CA ASP A 163 15.36 4.83 -4.69
C ASP A 163 15.26 4.61 -3.16
N GLU A 164 14.29 5.24 -2.50
CA GLU A 164 13.99 5.01 -1.08
C GLU A 164 13.19 3.71 -0.83
N ALA A 165 12.57 3.15 -1.88
CA ALA A 165 11.79 1.93 -1.78
C ALA A 165 12.68 0.67 -1.76
N ASP A 166 12.14 -0.43 -1.20
CA ASP A 166 12.84 -1.73 -1.21
C ASP A 166 12.77 -2.41 -2.57
N TYR A 167 11.73 -2.12 -3.35
CA TYR A 167 11.47 -2.76 -4.65
C TYR A 167 10.97 -1.75 -5.66
N LEU A 168 11.46 -1.88 -6.90
CA LEU A 168 10.96 -1.14 -8.07
C LEU A 168 10.26 -2.10 -9.02
N VAL A 169 9.02 -1.78 -9.41
CA VAL A 169 8.26 -2.53 -10.41
C VAL A 169 7.93 -1.61 -11.57
N ILE A 170 8.35 -2.00 -12.78
CA ILE A 170 8.09 -1.24 -14.00
C ILE A 170 6.79 -1.73 -14.63
N ASN A 171 5.75 -0.92 -14.60
CA ASN A 171 4.46 -1.23 -15.21
C ASN A 171 4.44 -0.89 -16.70
N ASP A 172 5.22 -1.64 -17.47
CA ASP A 172 5.21 -1.64 -18.93
C ASP A 172 4.17 -2.65 -19.45
N VAL A 173 4.34 -3.92 -19.11
CA VAL A 173 3.38 -4.99 -19.36
C VAL A 173 2.66 -5.32 -18.06
N PHE A 174 1.35 -5.09 -18.04
CA PHE A 174 0.52 -5.20 -16.83
C PHE A 174 0.65 -6.55 -16.12
N ASP A 175 0.57 -7.65 -16.88
CA ASP A 175 0.62 -9.01 -16.32
C ASP A 175 2.00 -9.32 -15.71
N THR A 176 3.07 -8.83 -16.31
CA THR A 176 4.43 -8.96 -15.76
C THR A 176 4.55 -8.20 -14.44
N ALA A 177 4.12 -6.94 -14.40
CA ALA A 177 4.14 -6.14 -13.19
C ALA A 177 3.28 -6.76 -12.06
N LEU A 178 2.14 -7.35 -12.41
CA LEU A 178 1.30 -8.07 -11.45
C LEU A 178 2.01 -9.29 -10.87
N ILE A 179 2.67 -10.10 -11.70
CA ILE A 179 3.45 -11.28 -11.26
C ILE A 179 4.59 -10.86 -10.35
N GLU A 180 5.30 -9.78 -10.67
CA GLU A 180 6.38 -9.23 -9.84
C GLU A 180 5.87 -8.79 -8.47
N LEU A 181 4.74 -8.08 -8.41
CA LEU A 181 4.10 -7.70 -7.15
C LEU A 181 3.68 -8.92 -6.31
N GLN A 182 3.10 -9.94 -6.95
CA GLN A 182 2.74 -11.20 -6.28
C GLN A 182 3.96 -11.93 -5.72
N ALA A 183 5.08 -11.93 -6.45
CA ALA A 183 6.34 -12.52 -6.01
C ALA A 183 6.91 -11.80 -4.78
N ILE A 184 6.91 -10.46 -4.76
CA ILE A 184 7.35 -9.65 -3.62
C ILE A 184 6.50 -9.94 -2.38
N ILE A 185 5.17 -9.94 -2.52
CA ILE A 185 4.25 -10.23 -1.42
C ILE A 185 4.46 -11.66 -0.89
N SER A 186 4.64 -12.63 -1.77
CA SER A 186 4.92 -14.02 -1.41
C SER A 186 6.24 -14.15 -0.65
N ALA A 187 7.31 -13.50 -1.12
CA ALA A 187 8.61 -13.47 -0.45
C ALA A 187 8.54 -12.81 0.93
N ALA A 188 7.80 -11.71 1.05
CA ALA A 188 7.59 -11.04 2.33
C ALA A 188 6.87 -11.93 3.36
N ARG A 189 5.94 -12.78 2.93
CA ARG A 189 5.28 -13.79 3.78
C ARG A 189 6.24 -14.86 4.29
N LEU A 190 7.27 -15.17 3.54
CA LEU A 190 8.25 -16.23 3.86
C LEU A 190 9.43 -15.75 4.70
N ARG A 191 9.50 -14.47 5.08
CA ARG A 191 10.54 -13.97 5.98
C ARG A 191 10.57 -14.79 7.29
N THR A 192 11.76 -15.14 7.76
CA THR A 192 11.96 -16.04 8.91
C THR A 192 11.17 -15.63 10.14
N GLY A 193 11.21 -14.36 10.55
CA GLY A 193 10.46 -13.89 11.72
C GLY A 193 8.96 -14.13 11.60
N ARG A 194 8.39 -13.96 10.40
CA ARG A 194 6.98 -14.22 10.14
C ARG A 194 6.66 -15.72 10.17
N GLN A 195 7.51 -16.55 9.56
CA GLN A 195 7.36 -18.00 9.58
C GLN A 195 7.48 -18.55 11.02
N GLN A 196 8.38 -18.00 11.82
CA GLN A 196 8.49 -18.33 13.24
C GLN A 196 7.22 -18.01 14.03
N ALA A 197 6.62 -16.84 13.80
CA ALA A 197 5.36 -16.46 14.44
C ALA A 197 4.19 -17.37 14.00
N THR A 198 4.14 -17.72 12.70
CA THR A 198 3.08 -18.56 12.13
C THR A 198 3.21 -20.02 12.55
N HIS A 199 4.43 -20.55 12.63
CA HIS A 199 4.73 -21.97 12.84
C HIS A 199 5.38 -22.25 14.18
N THR A 200 5.11 -21.45 15.22
CA THR A 200 5.73 -21.54 16.54
C THR A 200 5.70 -22.96 17.12
N THR A 201 4.55 -23.64 17.04
CA THR A 201 4.40 -25.02 17.57
C THR A 201 5.24 -26.01 16.77
N LEU A 202 5.13 -25.99 15.45
CA LEU A 202 5.91 -26.86 14.55
C LEU A 202 7.42 -26.69 14.79
N LEU A 203 7.89 -25.46 14.81
CA LEU A 203 9.32 -25.18 15.00
C LEU A 203 9.81 -25.61 16.38
N ARG A 204 9.02 -25.40 17.43
CA ARG A 204 9.33 -25.90 18.76
C ARG A 204 9.47 -27.43 18.74
N ASP A 205 8.52 -28.13 18.16
CA ASP A 205 8.50 -29.59 18.12
C ASP A 205 9.69 -30.17 17.31
N LEU A 206 10.02 -29.51 16.19
CA LEU A 206 11.19 -29.90 15.37
C LEU A 206 12.54 -29.59 16.03
N LEU A 207 12.63 -28.58 16.87
CA LEU A 207 13.87 -28.12 17.48
C LEU A 207 14.08 -28.66 18.91
N THR A 208 13.08 -29.33 19.49
CA THR A 208 13.23 -29.99 20.80
C THR A 208 13.93 -31.34 20.58
N PRO A 209 15.12 -31.58 21.18
CA PRO A 209 15.79 -32.88 21.09
C PRO A 209 14.89 -33.98 21.65
N GLU A 210 14.78 -35.12 20.97
CA GLU A 210 14.17 -36.31 21.56
C GLU A 210 14.97 -36.70 22.80
N THR A 211 14.33 -36.68 23.97
CA THR A 211 14.95 -37.22 25.17
C THR A 211 15.14 -38.73 24.96
N PRO A 212 16.39 -39.28 25.00
CA PRO A 212 16.55 -40.71 24.84
C PRO A 212 15.74 -41.44 25.91
N PRO A 213 15.10 -42.57 25.57
CA PRO A 213 14.35 -43.38 26.55
C PRO A 213 15.26 -43.80 27.71
N PRO A 214 14.75 -43.89 28.93
CA PRO A 214 15.49 -44.27 30.13
C PRO A 214 16.09 -45.68 30.04
#